data_bf34a20a66fe05b15cc7602d16670e22
#
_entry.id   bf34a20a66fe05b15cc7602d16670e22
#
_cell.length_a   1.000
_cell.length_b   1.000
_cell.length_c   1.000
_cell.angle_alpha   90.00
_cell.angle_beta   90.00
_cell.angle_gamma   90.00
#
_symmetry.space_group_name_H-M   'P 1'
#
loop_
_entity.id
_entity.type
_entity.pdbx_description
1 polymer ?
#
loop_
_entity_poly.entity_id
_entity_poly.type
_entity_poly.pdbx_seq_one_letter_code
_entity_poly.pdbx_strand_id
1 'polypeptide(L)'
;SPEAPHALISGTTGSGKTALARGMIASLAAHNSPADLGLLLIDPKGRGYAPFASLPHLLAPVAQSPQEALALLDWLVGEMERRDHEGTTLPRIITFIDELADLALVGGATVTAALTRLSQRGREAGLHLVCCTQKPSAAIIGSLVKANFPARLVGSVASAEDARVAAGIARSGAERLAGRGDFLLVVQGTTHRFQAAYCTEAELALHLGEGETPLPLATALCPSG
;
A
#
# COMPACT_ATOMS: atom_id res chain seq x y z
N SER A 1 3.74 -11.74 5.38
CA SER A 1 4.46 -13.00 5.58
C SER A 1 5.88 -12.88 5.05
N PRO A 2 6.83 -13.70 5.53
CA PRO A 2 8.21 -13.67 5.03
C PRO A 2 8.32 -13.88 3.50
N GLU A 3 7.39 -14.61 2.91
CA GLU A 3 7.39 -14.95 1.49
C GLU A 3 6.71 -13.88 0.61
N ALA A 4 5.95 -12.98 1.21
CA ALA A 4 5.23 -11.91 0.52
C ALA A 4 5.30 -10.61 1.32
N PRO A 5 6.49 -9.96 1.35
CA PRO A 5 6.72 -8.76 2.15
C PRO A 5 5.98 -7.53 1.61
N HIS A 6 5.71 -7.50 0.32
CA HIS A 6 5.03 -6.39 -0.34
C HIS A 6 3.84 -6.90 -1.14
N ALA A 7 2.79 -6.08 -1.24
CA ALA A 7 1.57 -6.42 -1.94
C ALA A 7 1.18 -5.35 -2.98
N LEU A 8 0.72 -5.81 -4.14
CA LEU A 8 0.13 -4.96 -5.17
C LEU A 8 -1.36 -5.24 -5.26
N ILE A 9 -2.18 -4.20 -5.14
CA ILE A 9 -3.63 -4.25 -5.36
C ILE A 9 -3.92 -3.58 -6.70
N SER A 10 -4.40 -4.31 -7.67
CA SER A 10 -4.68 -3.80 -9.01
C SER A 10 -6.12 -4.06 -9.46
N GLY A 11 -6.62 -3.23 -10.36
CA GLY A 11 -7.97 -3.36 -10.93
C GLY A 11 -8.54 -2.03 -11.39
N THR A 12 -9.59 -2.05 -12.18
CA THR A 12 -10.27 -0.83 -12.67
C THR A 12 -11.00 -0.07 -11.56
N THR A 13 -11.50 1.12 -11.88
CA THR A 13 -12.44 1.84 -11.02
C THR A 13 -13.68 0.96 -10.77
N GLY A 14 -14.16 0.92 -9.53
CA GLY A 14 -15.30 0.08 -9.13
C GLY A 14 -14.95 -1.39 -8.83
N SER A 15 -13.69 -1.82 -9.01
CA SER A 15 -13.27 -3.18 -8.62
C SER A 15 -13.25 -3.40 -7.10
N GLY A 16 -13.17 -2.33 -6.28
CA GLY A 16 -13.15 -2.42 -4.82
C GLY A 16 -11.77 -2.26 -4.19
N LYS A 17 -10.74 -1.79 -4.92
CA LYS A 17 -9.36 -1.61 -4.40
C LYS A 17 -9.29 -0.79 -3.12
N THR A 18 -9.89 0.40 -3.12
CA THR A 18 -9.87 1.30 -1.95
C THR A 18 -10.61 0.66 -0.76
N ALA A 19 -11.71 -0.06 -1.00
CA ALA A 19 -12.43 -0.77 0.06
C ALA A 19 -11.56 -1.90 0.64
N LEU A 20 -10.87 -2.67 -0.20
CA LEU A 20 -9.94 -3.71 0.24
C LEU A 20 -8.78 -3.11 1.04
N ALA A 21 -8.16 -2.04 0.56
CA ALA A 21 -7.06 -1.36 1.26
C ALA A 21 -7.53 -0.81 2.62
N ARG A 22 -8.71 -0.18 2.68
CA ARG A 22 -9.33 0.28 3.94
C ARG A 22 -9.57 -0.87 4.92
N GLY A 23 -10.12 -1.99 4.46
CA GLY A 23 -10.31 -3.18 5.28
C GLY A 23 -8.98 -3.74 5.83
N MET A 24 -7.92 -3.72 5.02
CA MET A 24 -6.58 -4.12 5.46
C MET A 24 -6.03 -3.17 6.53
N ILE A 25 -6.13 -1.84 6.33
CA ILE A 25 -5.69 -0.84 7.31
C ILE A 25 -6.44 -1.02 8.63
N ALA A 26 -7.76 -1.12 8.58
CA ALA A 26 -8.60 -1.31 9.77
C ALA A 26 -8.26 -2.60 10.51
N SER A 27 -8.11 -3.72 9.79
CA SER A 27 -7.74 -5.00 10.38
C SER A 27 -6.35 -4.97 11.02
N LEU A 28 -5.38 -4.33 10.38
CA LEU A 28 -4.04 -4.18 10.92
C LEU A 28 -4.04 -3.35 12.19
N ALA A 29 -4.76 -2.21 12.20
CA ALA A 29 -4.86 -1.35 13.38
C ALA A 29 -5.61 -2.03 14.54
N ALA A 30 -6.67 -2.80 14.25
CA ALA A 30 -7.45 -3.50 15.27
C ALA A 30 -6.68 -4.65 15.97
N HIS A 31 -5.69 -5.25 15.31
CA HIS A 31 -5.00 -6.43 15.81
C HIS A 31 -3.54 -6.19 16.22
N ASN A 32 -3.06 -4.96 16.13
CA ASN A 32 -1.69 -4.62 16.53
C ASN A 32 -1.72 -3.34 17.39
N SER A 33 -0.78 -3.22 18.31
CA SER A 33 -0.59 -1.96 19.03
C SER A 33 0.23 -0.97 18.21
N PRO A 34 0.10 0.36 18.45
CA PRO A 34 0.97 1.36 17.84
C PRO A 34 2.47 1.15 18.17
N ALA A 35 2.79 0.45 19.24
CA ALA A 35 4.18 0.10 19.57
C ALA A 35 4.75 -1.01 18.67
N ASP A 36 3.89 -1.85 18.08
CA ASP A 36 4.29 -2.97 17.23
C ASP A 36 4.17 -2.65 15.76
N LEU A 37 3.25 -1.73 15.40
CA LEU A 37 2.91 -1.39 14.02
C LEU A 37 2.75 0.11 13.81
N GLY A 38 3.55 0.67 12.91
CA GLY A 38 3.38 2.01 12.35
C GLY A 38 2.75 1.96 10.96
N LEU A 39 1.94 2.95 10.65
CA LEU A 39 1.31 3.11 9.34
C LEU A 39 1.73 4.43 8.69
N LEU A 40 2.02 4.37 7.40
CA LEU A 40 2.17 5.54 6.53
C LEU A 40 1.14 5.44 5.40
N LEU A 41 0.38 6.50 5.18
CA LEU A 41 -0.69 6.54 4.19
C LEU A 41 -0.41 7.64 3.16
N ILE A 42 -0.35 7.26 1.88
CA ILE A 42 -0.13 8.15 0.75
C ILE A 42 -1.37 8.11 -0.13
N ASP A 43 -2.12 9.21 -0.14
CA ASP A 43 -3.39 9.37 -0.87
C ASP A 43 -3.46 10.75 -1.54
N PRO A 44 -2.78 10.94 -2.68
CA PRO A 44 -2.74 12.24 -3.36
C PRO A 44 -4.11 12.77 -3.79
N LYS A 45 -5.12 11.91 -3.84
CA LYS A 45 -6.50 12.28 -4.18
C LYS A 45 -7.34 12.67 -2.97
N GLY A 46 -6.87 12.37 -1.75
CA GLY A 46 -7.52 12.69 -0.48
C GLY A 46 -8.87 11.99 -0.26
N ARG A 47 -9.16 10.90 -0.97
CA ARG A 47 -10.46 10.23 -0.95
C ARG A 47 -10.42 8.80 -0.41
N GLY A 48 -9.25 8.19 -0.42
CA GLY A 48 -9.06 6.80 -0.02
C GLY A 48 -8.94 6.64 1.49
N TYR A 49 -8.05 7.41 2.11
CA TYR A 49 -7.59 7.14 3.48
C TYR A 49 -7.98 8.22 4.50
N ALA A 50 -8.78 9.21 4.13
CA ALA A 50 -9.29 10.24 5.04
C ALA A 50 -9.91 9.71 6.35
N PRO A 51 -10.68 8.59 6.36
CA PRO A 51 -11.24 8.05 7.59
C PRO A 51 -10.21 7.59 8.63
N PHE A 52 -8.95 7.45 8.24
CA PHE A 52 -7.87 6.98 9.10
C PHE A 52 -6.99 8.10 9.65
N ALA A 53 -7.31 9.38 9.39
CA ALA A 53 -6.46 10.53 9.75
C ALA A 53 -6.18 10.65 11.27
N SER A 54 -7.03 10.08 12.12
CA SER A 54 -6.87 10.08 13.58
C SER A 54 -6.35 8.76 14.16
N LEU A 55 -5.91 7.81 13.31
CA LEU A 55 -5.39 6.53 13.80
C LEU A 55 -4.11 6.73 14.62
N PRO A 56 -4.02 6.16 15.84
CA PRO A 56 -2.83 6.26 16.67
C PRO A 56 -1.60 5.54 16.08
N HIS A 57 -1.80 4.67 15.11
CA HIS A 57 -0.74 3.97 14.38
C HIS A 57 -0.04 4.84 13.32
N LEU A 58 -0.59 6.02 12.98
CA LEU A 58 0.02 6.88 11.97
C LEU A 58 1.33 7.47 12.48
N LEU A 59 2.39 7.27 11.71
CA LEU A 59 3.69 7.87 11.97
C LEU A 59 3.79 9.31 11.44
N ALA A 60 2.93 9.67 10.49
CA ALA A 60 2.80 11.02 9.93
C ALA A 60 1.37 11.24 9.45
N PRO A 61 0.92 12.50 9.24
CA PRO A 61 -0.35 12.78 8.59
C PRO A 61 -0.45 12.08 7.23
N VAL A 62 -1.67 11.82 6.77
CA VAL A 62 -1.91 11.24 5.44
C VAL A 62 -1.33 12.18 4.38
N ALA A 63 -0.36 11.71 3.59
CA ALA A 63 0.23 12.51 2.52
C ALA A 63 -0.76 12.70 1.38
N GLN A 64 -1.17 13.95 1.14
CA GLN A 64 -2.18 14.33 0.14
C GLN A 64 -1.57 15.08 -1.06
N SER A 65 -0.27 15.32 -1.05
CA SER A 65 0.43 15.94 -2.16
C SER A 65 1.63 15.10 -2.61
N PRO A 66 2.08 15.28 -3.87
CA PRO A 66 3.29 14.61 -4.34
C PRO A 66 4.53 14.95 -3.52
N GLN A 67 4.62 16.17 -3.01
CA GLN A 67 5.74 16.63 -2.19
C GLN A 67 5.78 15.90 -0.84
N GLU A 68 4.63 15.79 -0.17
CA GLU A 68 4.51 15.03 1.08
C GLU A 68 4.81 13.55 0.85
N ALA A 69 4.31 12.97 -0.24
CA ALA A 69 4.59 11.58 -0.60
C ALA A 69 6.09 11.32 -0.83
N LEU A 70 6.78 12.24 -1.53
CA LEU A 70 8.23 12.18 -1.73
C LEU A 70 8.98 12.26 -0.40
N ALA A 71 8.60 13.20 0.47
CA ALA A 71 9.22 13.36 1.79
C ALA A 71 9.06 12.09 2.65
N LEU A 72 7.87 11.46 2.63
CA LEU A 72 7.63 10.19 3.34
C LEU A 72 8.46 9.04 2.77
N LEU A 73 8.59 8.93 1.45
CA LEU A 73 9.40 7.88 0.82
C LEU A 73 10.90 8.07 1.11
N ASP A 74 11.37 9.30 1.09
CA ASP A 74 12.77 9.62 1.42
C ASP A 74 13.08 9.30 2.89
N TRP A 75 12.19 9.72 3.80
CA TRP A 75 12.29 9.36 5.21
C TRP A 75 12.28 7.84 5.41
N LEU A 76 11.43 7.11 4.69
CA LEU A 76 11.31 5.65 4.82
C LEU A 76 12.59 4.94 4.32
N VAL A 77 13.25 5.48 3.28
CA VAL A 77 14.55 4.99 2.83
C VAL A 77 15.63 5.22 3.89
N GLY A 78 15.67 6.41 4.49
CA GLY A 78 16.59 6.72 5.59
C GLY A 78 16.35 5.83 6.82
N GLU A 79 15.09 5.59 7.17
CA GLU A 79 14.70 4.70 8.27
C GLU A 79 15.12 3.24 8.00
N MET A 80 15.00 2.78 6.75
CA MET A 80 15.50 1.47 6.35
C MET A 80 17.01 1.35 6.59
N GLU A 81 17.79 2.36 6.16
CA GLU A 81 19.23 2.39 6.33
C GLU A 81 19.64 2.45 7.81
N ARG A 82 18.93 3.24 8.60
CA ARG A 82 19.14 3.32 10.05
C ARG A 82 18.90 1.95 10.69
N ARG A 83 17.81 1.28 10.36
CA ARG A 83 17.45 -0.03 10.90
C ARG A 83 18.42 -1.13 10.49
N ASP A 84 18.87 -1.11 9.25
CA ASP A 84 19.90 -2.04 8.77
C ASP A 84 21.20 -1.89 9.59
N HIS A 85 21.59 -0.65 9.92
CA HIS A 85 22.77 -0.37 10.73
C HIS A 85 22.62 -0.80 12.19
N GLU A 86 21.45 -0.58 12.78
CA GLU A 86 21.16 -0.88 14.19
C GLU A 86 20.69 -2.32 14.42
N GLY A 87 20.38 -3.08 13.36
CA GLY A 87 19.85 -4.43 13.48
C GLY A 87 18.41 -4.46 14.06
N THR A 88 17.61 -3.42 13.84
CA THR A 88 16.26 -3.31 14.37
C THR A 88 15.20 -3.52 13.30
N THR A 89 14.03 -4.07 13.66
CA THR A 89 12.92 -4.35 12.75
C THR A 89 11.56 -3.90 13.26
N LEU A 90 11.50 -3.36 14.48
CA LEU A 90 10.27 -2.92 15.14
C LEU A 90 10.31 -1.42 15.45
N PRO A 91 9.14 -0.78 15.53
CA PRO A 91 7.84 -1.28 15.06
C PRO A 91 7.88 -1.61 13.56
N ARG A 92 7.12 -2.59 13.12
CA ARG A 92 6.94 -2.79 11.66
C ARG A 92 6.25 -1.59 11.08
N ILE A 93 6.66 -1.19 9.87
CA ILE A 93 6.02 -0.07 9.17
C ILE A 93 5.38 -0.58 7.89
N ILE A 94 4.08 -0.31 7.74
CA ILE A 94 3.36 -0.63 6.50
C ILE A 94 2.93 0.67 5.83
N THR A 95 3.41 0.86 4.61
CA THR A 95 3.08 2.03 3.80
C THR A 95 2.03 1.65 2.76
N PHE A 96 0.87 2.32 2.81
CA PHE A 96 -0.19 2.20 1.81
C PHE A 96 -0.10 3.34 0.81
N ILE A 97 -0.13 3.02 -0.48
CA ILE A 97 -0.11 3.98 -1.60
C ILE A 97 -1.37 3.75 -2.44
N ASP A 98 -2.28 4.73 -2.51
CA ASP A 98 -3.58 4.59 -3.19
C ASP A 98 -3.47 4.51 -4.72
N GLU A 99 -2.54 5.25 -5.35
CA GLU A 99 -2.31 5.16 -6.79
C GLU A 99 -0.81 5.27 -7.13
N LEU A 100 -0.20 4.11 -7.26
CA LEU A 100 1.23 3.98 -7.54
C LEU A 100 1.63 4.60 -8.89
N ALA A 101 0.76 4.45 -9.91
CA ALA A 101 1.06 4.95 -11.26
C ALA A 101 1.12 6.49 -11.29
N ASP A 102 0.18 7.16 -10.62
CA ASP A 102 0.18 8.63 -10.53
C ASP A 102 1.41 9.13 -9.77
N LEU A 103 1.76 8.47 -8.67
CA LEU A 103 2.93 8.83 -7.87
C LEU A 103 4.23 8.64 -8.65
N ALA A 104 4.37 7.53 -9.38
CA ALA A 104 5.55 7.26 -10.22
C ALA A 104 5.66 8.26 -11.39
N LEU A 105 4.53 8.67 -11.98
CA LEU A 105 4.52 9.64 -13.07
C LEU A 105 4.99 11.03 -12.61
N VAL A 106 4.50 11.50 -11.45
CA VAL A 106 4.85 12.83 -10.94
C VAL A 106 6.24 12.85 -10.32
N GLY A 107 6.61 11.83 -9.56
CA GLY A 107 7.90 11.76 -8.87
C GLY A 107 9.04 11.19 -9.72
N GLY A 108 8.73 10.65 -10.89
CA GLY A 108 9.71 10.19 -11.89
C GLY A 108 10.73 9.19 -11.34
N ALA A 109 11.99 9.41 -11.69
CA ALA A 109 13.10 8.53 -11.33
C ALA A 109 13.31 8.44 -9.81
N THR A 110 13.09 9.53 -9.07
CA THR A 110 13.29 9.60 -7.61
C THR A 110 12.34 8.65 -6.89
N VAL A 111 11.04 8.72 -7.18
CA VAL A 111 10.04 7.81 -6.60
C VAL A 111 10.32 6.37 -6.99
N THR A 112 10.62 6.13 -8.27
CA THR A 112 10.92 4.77 -8.75
C THR A 112 12.14 4.18 -8.07
N ALA A 113 13.19 4.95 -7.86
CA ALA A 113 14.39 4.52 -7.14
C ALA A 113 14.09 4.21 -5.67
N ALA A 114 13.36 5.08 -4.96
CA ALA A 114 12.98 4.87 -3.57
C ALA A 114 12.13 3.59 -3.41
N LEU A 115 11.10 3.43 -4.21
CA LEU A 115 10.24 2.24 -4.20
C LEU A 115 11.01 0.95 -4.54
N THR A 116 11.97 1.03 -5.48
CA THR A 116 12.83 -0.10 -5.83
C THR A 116 13.68 -0.52 -4.62
N ARG A 117 14.35 0.43 -3.97
CA ARG A 117 15.18 0.17 -2.78
C ARG A 117 14.35 -0.43 -1.64
N LEU A 118 13.21 0.18 -1.33
CA LEU A 118 12.30 -0.27 -0.28
C LEU A 118 11.74 -1.67 -0.57
N SER A 119 11.36 -1.94 -1.81
CA SER A 119 10.81 -3.25 -2.18
C SER A 119 11.85 -4.37 -2.26
N GLN A 120 13.13 -4.05 -2.41
CA GLN A 120 14.23 -5.01 -2.42
C GLN A 120 14.77 -5.31 -1.02
N ARG A 121 14.86 -4.31 -0.15
CA ARG A 121 15.56 -4.39 1.15
C ARG A 121 14.65 -4.16 2.35
N GLY A 122 13.50 -3.51 2.17
CA GLY A 122 12.62 -3.09 3.27
C GLY A 122 12.17 -4.24 4.18
N ARG A 123 12.00 -5.46 3.62
CA ARG A 123 11.59 -6.64 4.40
C ARG A 123 12.50 -6.88 5.62
N GLU A 124 13.81 -6.81 5.43
CA GLU A 124 14.79 -7.09 6.49
C GLU A 124 14.76 -6.01 7.58
N ALA A 125 14.42 -4.78 7.20
CA ALA A 125 14.22 -3.66 8.12
C ALA A 125 12.79 -3.58 8.72
N GLY A 126 11.91 -4.55 8.43
CA GLY A 126 10.52 -4.53 8.91
C GLY A 126 9.63 -3.52 8.20
N LEU A 127 10.00 -3.09 6.98
CA LEU A 127 9.24 -2.14 6.16
C LEU A 127 8.49 -2.86 5.05
N HIS A 128 7.22 -2.56 4.89
CA HIS A 128 6.34 -3.22 3.94
C HIS A 128 5.57 -2.21 3.09
N LEU A 129 5.36 -2.52 1.81
CA LEU A 129 4.61 -1.70 0.87
C LEU A 129 3.32 -2.41 0.47
N VAL A 130 2.20 -1.69 0.51
CA VAL A 130 0.92 -2.08 -0.10
C VAL A 130 0.55 -1.00 -1.11
N CYS A 131 0.73 -1.29 -2.38
CA CYS A 131 0.53 -0.33 -3.45
C CYS A 131 -0.74 -0.66 -4.22
N CYS A 132 -1.61 0.35 -4.42
CA CYS A 132 -2.77 0.24 -5.29
C CYS A 132 -2.47 0.85 -6.67
N THR A 133 -3.07 0.32 -7.72
CA THR A 133 -3.05 0.93 -9.06
C THR A 133 -4.26 0.56 -9.89
N GLN A 134 -4.75 1.51 -10.66
CA GLN A 134 -5.83 1.30 -11.64
C GLN A 134 -5.27 0.84 -12.99
N LYS A 135 -4.01 1.16 -13.28
CA LYS A 135 -3.36 0.87 -14.56
C LYS A 135 -2.08 0.06 -14.32
N PRO A 136 -2.16 -1.26 -14.22
CA PRO A 136 -0.98 -2.11 -14.10
C PRO A 136 -0.22 -2.18 -15.45
N SER A 137 0.14 -1.02 -16.03
CA SER A 137 0.85 -1.00 -17.31
C SER A 137 2.31 -1.37 -17.14
N ALA A 138 2.81 -2.20 -18.05
CA ALA A 138 4.21 -2.63 -18.06
C ALA A 138 5.19 -1.45 -18.20
N ALA A 139 4.77 -0.34 -18.83
CA ALA A 139 5.60 0.84 -19.07
C ALA A 139 5.91 1.64 -17.78
N ILE A 140 4.96 1.71 -16.85
CA ILE A 140 5.09 2.53 -15.63
C ILE A 140 5.58 1.71 -14.44
N ILE A 141 5.17 0.45 -14.36
CA ILE A 141 5.31 -0.39 -13.15
C ILE A 141 6.08 -1.69 -13.44
N GLY A 142 6.34 -2.00 -14.72
CA GLY A 142 6.69 -3.34 -15.17
C GLY A 142 7.92 -3.98 -14.52
N SER A 143 9.02 -3.25 -14.36
CA SER A 143 10.23 -3.79 -13.72
C SER A 143 10.11 -3.83 -12.20
N LEU A 144 9.55 -2.80 -11.59
CA LEU A 144 9.36 -2.68 -10.16
C LEU A 144 8.42 -3.79 -9.63
N VAL A 145 7.27 -3.96 -10.29
CA VAL A 145 6.22 -4.88 -9.84
C VAL A 145 6.57 -6.34 -10.08
N LYS A 146 7.20 -6.66 -11.20
CA LYS A 146 7.53 -8.06 -11.54
C LYS A 146 8.43 -8.71 -10.50
N ALA A 147 9.45 -8.01 -10.04
CA ALA A 147 10.48 -8.56 -9.19
C ALA A 147 10.14 -8.46 -7.68
N ASN A 148 9.40 -7.43 -7.28
CA ASN A 148 9.38 -7.02 -5.87
C ASN A 148 8.03 -7.11 -5.18
N PHE A 149 6.94 -7.41 -5.90
CA PHE A 149 5.60 -7.57 -5.32
C PHE A 149 5.09 -9.00 -5.54
N PRO A 150 5.50 -9.94 -4.66
CA PRO A 150 5.15 -11.35 -4.79
C PRO A 150 3.67 -11.64 -4.47
N ALA A 151 3.02 -10.80 -3.65
CA ALA A 151 1.59 -10.89 -3.40
C ALA A 151 0.84 -9.91 -4.30
N ARG A 152 -0.09 -10.40 -5.10
CA ARG A 152 -0.91 -9.61 -6.00
C ARG A 152 -2.39 -9.87 -5.74
N LEU A 153 -3.11 -8.81 -5.41
CA LEU A 153 -4.55 -8.81 -5.24
C LEU A 153 -5.17 -8.13 -6.47
N VAL A 154 -5.72 -8.93 -7.36
CA VAL A 154 -6.18 -8.48 -8.67
C VAL A 154 -7.71 -8.46 -8.69
N GLY A 155 -8.29 -7.27 -8.74
CA GLY A 155 -9.70 -7.07 -9.00
C GLY A 155 -10.01 -7.08 -10.50
N SER A 156 -11.26 -6.76 -10.87
CA SER A 156 -11.68 -6.69 -12.27
C SER A 156 -10.79 -5.75 -13.08
N VAL A 157 -10.40 -6.19 -14.27
CA VAL A 157 -9.59 -5.44 -15.25
C VAL A 157 -10.26 -5.46 -16.62
N ALA A 158 -9.84 -4.54 -17.52
CA ALA A 158 -10.54 -4.31 -18.79
C ALA A 158 -10.27 -5.38 -19.86
N SER A 159 -9.11 -6.04 -19.81
CA SER A 159 -8.68 -6.97 -20.85
C SER A 159 -7.88 -8.14 -20.29
N ALA A 160 -7.77 -9.22 -21.08
CA ALA A 160 -6.92 -10.36 -20.75
C ALA A 160 -5.42 -9.98 -20.69
N GLU A 161 -4.99 -8.97 -21.44
CA GLU A 161 -3.63 -8.45 -21.37
C GLU A 161 -3.39 -7.72 -20.05
N ASP A 162 -4.34 -6.85 -19.62
CA ASP A 162 -4.27 -6.22 -18.31
C ASP A 162 -4.28 -7.26 -17.18
N ALA A 163 -5.09 -8.31 -17.32
CA ALA A 163 -5.14 -9.42 -16.38
C ALA A 163 -3.77 -10.13 -16.27
N ARG A 164 -3.10 -10.35 -17.39
CA ARG A 164 -1.76 -10.95 -17.44
C ARG A 164 -0.71 -10.07 -16.75
N VAL A 165 -0.75 -8.77 -17.01
CA VAL A 165 0.19 -7.81 -16.41
C VAL A 165 -0.05 -7.68 -14.90
N ALA A 166 -1.31 -7.52 -14.49
CA ALA A 166 -1.71 -7.38 -13.09
C ALA A 166 -1.36 -8.63 -12.26
N ALA A 167 -1.79 -9.80 -12.72
CA ALA A 167 -1.58 -11.06 -12.03
C ALA A 167 -0.13 -11.58 -12.14
N GLY A 168 0.61 -11.18 -13.17
CA GLY A 168 1.94 -11.71 -13.48
C GLY A 168 1.95 -13.15 -13.99
N ILE A 169 0.79 -13.72 -14.23
CA ILE A 169 0.57 -15.06 -14.78
C ILE A 169 -0.39 -15.00 -15.97
N ALA A 170 -0.23 -15.93 -16.91
CA ALA A 170 -1.14 -16.04 -18.03
C ALA A 170 -2.49 -16.64 -17.60
N ARG A 171 -3.57 -16.20 -18.25
CA ARG A 171 -4.91 -16.78 -18.07
C ARG A 171 -5.42 -16.74 -16.64
N SER A 172 -5.12 -15.66 -15.89
CA SER A 172 -5.61 -15.51 -14.51
C SER A 172 -7.14 -15.44 -14.42
N GLY A 173 -7.81 -14.95 -15.46
CA GLY A 173 -9.27 -14.77 -15.48
C GLY A 173 -9.74 -13.48 -14.78
N ALA A 174 -8.83 -12.57 -14.42
CA ALA A 174 -9.19 -11.33 -13.73
C ALA A 174 -10.09 -10.42 -14.58
N GLU A 175 -10.06 -10.53 -15.91
CA GLU A 175 -10.98 -9.83 -16.84
C GLU A 175 -12.44 -10.29 -16.72
N ARG A 176 -12.70 -11.40 -16.03
CA ARG A 176 -14.04 -11.98 -15.82
C ARG A 176 -14.58 -11.79 -14.41
N LEU A 177 -13.83 -11.10 -13.54
CA LEU A 177 -14.29 -10.79 -12.20
C LEU A 177 -15.44 -9.79 -12.22
N ALA A 178 -16.37 -9.96 -11.27
CA ALA A 178 -17.58 -9.13 -11.20
C ALA A 178 -17.33 -7.69 -10.70
N GLY A 179 -16.12 -7.39 -10.21
CA GLY A 179 -15.86 -6.13 -9.51
C GLY A 179 -16.45 -6.12 -8.10
N ARG A 180 -16.57 -4.92 -7.48
CA ARG A 180 -17.20 -4.76 -6.15
C ARG A 180 -16.62 -5.68 -5.07
N GLY A 181 -15.30 -5.85 -5.05
CA GLY A 181 -14.63 -6.66 -4.05
C GLY A 181 -14.38 -8.12 -4.45
N ASP A 182 -14.70 -8.50 -5.69
CA ASP A 182 -14.33 -9.81 -6.24
C ASP A 182 -12.88 -9.76 -6.72
N PHE A 183 -12.01 -10.51 -6.04
CA PHE A 183 -10.55 -10.46 -6.23
C PHE A 183 -9.93 -11.85 -6.43
N LEU A 184 -8.79 -11.84 -7.10
CA LEU A 184 -7.84 -12.94 -7.11
C LEU A 184 -6.63 -12.57 -6.26
N LEU A 185 -6.27 -13.40 -5.31
CA LEU A 185 -4.97 -13.38 -4.65
C LEU A 185 -4.02 -14.31 -5.43
N VAL A 186 -2.94 -13.76 -5.96
CA VAL A 186 -1.89 -14.50 -6.63
C VAL A 186 -0.63 -14.42 -5.78
N VAL A 187 -0.17 -15.55 -5.28
CA VAL A 187 1.06 -15.70 -4.49
C VAL A 187 1.78 -16.95 -4.95
N GLN A 188 3.07 -16.84 -5.26
CA GLN A 188 3.92 -17.97 -5.68
C GLN A 188 3.31 -18.81 -6.82
N GLY A 189 2.64 -18.14 -7.78
CA GLY A 189 1.99 -18.81 -8.92
C GLY A 189 0.65 -19.46 -8.60
N THR A 190 0.25 -19.53 -7.33
CA THR A 190 -1.06 -20.04 -6.91
C THR A 190 -2.09 -18.90 -6.90
N THR A 191 -3.30 -19.21 -7.35
CA THR A 191 -4.40 -18.24 -7.44
C THR A 191 -5.57 -18.66 -6.57
N HIS A 192 -6.02 -17.74 -5.70
CA HIS A 192 -7.19 -17.90 -4.84
C HIS A 192 -8.19 -16.79 -5.11
N ARG A 193 -9.43 -17.12 -5.47
CA ARG A 193 -10.51 -16.14 -5.62
C ARG A 193 -11.18 -15.91 -4.28
N PHE A 194 -11.47 -14.65 -3.96
CA PHE A 194 -12.14 -14.30 -2.72
C PHE A 194 -12.99 -13.03 -2.90
N GLN A 195 -13.96 -12.86 -2.02
CA GLN A 195 -14.75 -11.64 -1.90
C GLN A 195 -14.17 -10.80 -0.76
N ALA A 196 -13.73 -9.58 -1.06
CA ALA A 196 -13.28 -8.64 -0.04
C ALA A 196 -14.47 -8.15 0.80
N ALA A 197 -14.27 -8.07 2.11
CA ALA A 197 -15.24 -7.46 3.00
C ALA A 197 -15.35 -5.95 2.68
N TYR A 198 -16.54 -5.42 2.79
CA TYR A 198 -16.83 -3.99 2.70
C TYR A 198 -17.15 -3.45 4.08
N CYS A 199 -16.39 -2.45 4.53
CA CYS A 199 -16.66 -1.73 5.75
C CYS A 199 -17.10 -0.31 5.40
N THR A 200 -18.22 0.12 5.94
CA THR A 200 -18.69 1.51 5.85
C THR A 200 -17.80 2.42 6.71
N GLU A 201 -17.83 3.72 6.47
CA GLU A 201 -17.09 4.68 7.30
C GLU A 201 -17.56 4.67 8.76
N ALA A 202 -18.86 4.45 8.99
CA ALA A 202 -19.43 4.32 10.33
C ALA A 202 -18.89 3.08 11.06
N GLU A 203 -18.82 1.94 10.38
CA GLU A 203 -18.24 0.72 10.94
C GLU A 203 -16.74 0.88 11.22
N LEU A 204 -15.99 1.55 10.33
CA LEU A 204 -14.59 1.88 10.55
C LEU A 204 -14.42 2.75 11.80
N ALA A 205 -15.22 3.81 11.96
CA ALA A 205 -15.18 4.68 13.12
C ALA A 205 -15.47 3.93 14.43
N LEU A 206 -16.46 3.03 14.43
CA LEU A 206 -16.77 2.19 15.59
C LEU A 206 -15.64 1.23 15.98
N HIS A 207 -14.95 0.65 15.01
CA HIS A 207 -13.88 -0.34 15.26
C HIS A 207 -12.55 0.29 15.63
N LEU A 208 -12.29 1.52 15.17
CA LEU A 208 -11.00 2.19 15.37
C LEU A 208 -10.96 3.03 16.66
N GLY A 209 -12.12 3.30 17.28
CA GLY A 209 -12.25 4.14 18.46
C GLY A 209 -11.86 5.60 18.21
N GLU A 210 -12.12 6.49 19.18
CA GLU A 210 -11.53 7.82 19.19
C GLU A 210 -10.09 7.67 19.73
N GLY A 211 -9.14 7.49 18.81
CA GLY A 211 -7.73 7.29 19.15
C GLY A 211 -7.08 8.57 19.66
N GLU A 212 -6.20 8.42 20.65
CA GLU A 212 -5.29 9.48 21.08
C GLU A 212 -4.38 9.92 19.92
N THR A 213 -3.92 11.17 19.98
CA THR A 213 -3.10 11.87 18.98
C THR A 213 -1.94 11.02 18.41
N PRO A 214 -1.66 11.10 17.09
CA PRO A 214 -0.54 10.38 16.46
C PRO A 214 0.80 10.61 17.17
N LEU A 215 1.66 9.60 17.17
CA LEU A 215 3.02 9.65 17.71
C LEU A 215 3.84 10.83 17.13
N PRO A 216 4.77 11.45 17.88
CA PRO A 216 5.38 12.75 17.60
C PRO A 216 6.32 12.85 16.40
N LEU A 217 6.41 11.84 15.52
CA LEU A 217 7.14 11.95 14.23
C LEU A 217 6.53 12.96 13.26
N ALA A 218 5.26 13.33 13.48
CA ALA A 218 4.54 14.29 12.65
C ALA A 218 5.20 15.68 12.53
N THR A 219 5.96 16.10 13.53
CA THR A 219 6.57 17.45 13.58
C THR A 219 7.88 17.55 12.81
N ALA A 220 8.55 16.43 12.52
CA ALA A 220 9.85 16.44 11.84
C ALA A 220 9.73 16.34 10.30
N LEU A 221 8.57 15.91 9.78
CA LEU A 221 8.36 15.63 8.35
C LEU A 221 7.60 16.72 7.59
N CYS A 222 6.95 17.65 8.28
CA CYS A 222 6.32 18.83 7.68
C CYS A 222 7.05 20.09 8.16
N PRO A 223 8.05 20.61 7.45
CA PRO A 223 8.49 21.98 7.69
C PRO A 223 7.30 22.88 7.36
N SER A 224 6.85 23.63 8.37
CA SER A 224 5.88 24.71 8.22
C SER A 224 6.35 25.63 7.09
N GLY A 225 5.58 25.66 5.99
CA GLY A 225 5.76 26.54 4.86
C GLY A 225 5.51 28.00 5.21
#